data_0a3318b49b89713b7a22327f3bef041a
#
_entry.id   0a3318b49b89713b7a22327f3bef041a
#
_cell.length_a   1.000
_cell.length_b   1.000
_cell.length_c   1.000
_cell.angle_alpha   90.00
_cell.angle_beta   90.00
_cell.angle_gamma   90.00
#
_symmetry.space_group_name_H-M   'P 1'
#
loop_
_entity.id
_entity.type
_entity.pdbx_description
1 polymer ?
#
loop_
_entity_poly.entity_id
_entity_poly.type
_entity_poly.pdbx_seq_one_letter_code
_entity_poly.pdbx_strand_id
1 'polypeptide(L)'
;MRFLSIAFLFVLLAACSSPEVELQLSEQSAVLDCQAQSWATMVTSGGDWTLSADGPYAWIVPSRTQGKMGELITFAVQANETTSTRKAVYSIQSGSQSLEISILQEAEKVVSQPASKGAYKHVVILGVDGGGAFFQKTSTPNLDAIFDKGAVTYEWKAVFPTISAQNWGSMLHGVLPEFHRLTNSIVASMPYDPASPYPSIFRVVREAMPEAVLASFCNWDPVNIGIIEDGLGVHKWNGPDDPAVTDAVVSYLEGQKPTLLFVHFDSCDGAGHGSGYGSPNHLAAITAVDGLIGRIHQTLKDRNMLDDTLLMVVNDHGGTPGGSHGGDTEAETTVFFGAAGKTVDRDTPIVDGDNRDIAAIAAYALGLECPETWTSRVPTGVFWDVTGGEHKEQEIPVSEDRKHETEETPALNDIQELLRGHEVLAYLPLDGNEADAFGKVTTAISGKLYYYDAYYGQGVALDDGDITLEGISVGTGSFSAAFWLKTGGVSGDPSLLSNKDWNDGYLDGFVFSLREDDIKFNAGGKGRSVRMDVTAPLPIDYKEGWMHIALVVDRKAQQVRLYEDFTLQGQGAIPEALQGVSFDALPLRIGQDGTGTYKHRLPAQLDEFILTADVLTEADIAALKAYYR
;
A
#
# COMPACT_ATOMS: atom_id res chain seq x y z
N MET A 1 -19.35 32.33 -133.19
CA MET A 1 -19.54 33.38 -132.20
C MET A 1 -19.01 32.89 -130.91
N ARG A 2 -17.99 33.51 -130.42
CA ARG A 2 -17.19 33.11 -129.27
C ARG A 2 -17.85 33.81 -128.04
N PHE A 3 -18.08 33.01 -126.95
CA PHE A 3 -18.43 33.55 -125.64
C PHE A 3 -17.24 33.16 -124.67
N LEU A 4 -16.64 34.16 -124.08
CA LEU A 4 -15.60 34.10 -123.04
C LEU A 4 -16.26 33.88 -121.70
N SER A 5 -15.89 32.78 -121.01
CA SER A 5 -16.32 32.54 -119.62
C SER A 5 -15.19 32.96 -118.68
N ILE A 6 -15.41 33.90 -117.78
CA ILE A 6 -14.51 34.33 -116.70
C ILE A 6 -14.78 33.41 -115.52
N ALA A 7 -13.77 32.64 -115.08
CA ALA A 7 -13.86 31.83 -113.86
C ALA A 7 -13.42 32.70 -112.63
N PHE A 8 -14.30 32.86 -111.65
CA PHE A 8 -14.03 33.45 -110.36
C PHE A 8 -13.44 32.37 -109.44
N LEU A 9 -12.19 32.55 -108.95
CA LEU A 9 -11.53 31.70 -108.02
C LEU A 9 -11.87 32.14 -106.56
N PHE A 10 -12.73 31.36 -105.84
CA PHE A 10 -13.00 31.56 -104.45
C PHE A 10 -11.86 30.86 -103.65
N VAL A 11 -11.05 31.65 -102.99
CA VAL A 11 -10.08 31.14 -101.95
C VAL A 11 -10.86 30.92 -100.66
N LEU A 12 -11.12 29.69 -100.32
CA LEU A 12 -11.57 29.33 -98.95
C LEU A 12 -10.39 29.41 -98.01
N LEU A 13 -10.36 30.39 -97.14
CA LEU A 13 -9.55 30.42 -95.94
C LEU A 13 -10.14 29.42 -94.93
N ALA A 14 -9.58 28.24 -94.82
CA ALA A 14 -9.88 27.34 -93.71
C ALA A 14 -9.16 27.90 -92.50
N ALA A 15 -9.93 28.45 -91.57
CA ALA A 15 -9.40 28.73 -90.20
C ALA A 15 -9.13 27.40 -89.50
N CYS A 16 -7.87 27.04 -89.31
CA CYS A 16 -7.46 25.99 -88.39
C CYS A 16 -7.74 26.50 -86.96
N SER A 17 -8.89 26.15 -86.36
CA SER A 17 -9.06 26.22 -84.92
C SER A 17 -8.26 25.09 -84.30
N SER A 18 -7.18 25.42 -83.60
CA SER A 18 -6.52 24.48 -82.70
C SER A 18 -7.61 23.91 -81.79
N PRO A 19 -7.60 22.59 -81.47
CA PRO A 19 -8.54 22.05 -80.51
C PRO A 19 -8.40 22.82 -79.20
N GLU A 20 -9.50 23.41 -78.76
CA GLU A 20 -9.55 24.11 -77.47
C GLU A 20 -9.25 23.08 -76.39
N VAL A 21 -8.13 23.25 -75.65
CA VAL A 21 -7.78 22.35 -74.58
C VAL A 21 -8.79 22.54 -73.46
N GLU A 22 -9.59 21.50 -73.18
CA GLU A 22 -10.61 21.50 -72.17
C GLU A 22 -9.99 21.68 -70.77
N LEU A 23 -10.65 22.50 -69.89
CA LEU A 23 -10.27 22.68 -68.52
C LEU A 23 -10.51 21.36 -67.77
N GLN A 24 -9.49 20.78 -67.17
CA GLN A 24 -9.53 19.52 -66.41
C GLN A 24 -8.72 19.65 -65.14
N LEU A 25 -9.10 18.88 -64.12
CA LEU A 25 -8.39 18.73 -62.85
C LEU A 25 -8.03 17.26 -62.69
N SER A 26 -6.87 16.96 -62.12
CA SER A 26 -6.50 15.58 -61.81
C SER A 26 -7.44 14.96 -60.77
N GLU A 27 -7.94 15.79 -59.84
CA GLU A 27 -9.00 15.46 -58.86
C GLU A 27 -9.83 16.70 -58.60
N GLN A 28 -11.18 16.55 -58.54
CA GLN A 28 -12.11 17.65 -58.29
C GLN A 28 -12.65 17.66 -56.88
N SER A 29 -12.43 16.59 -56.09
CA SER A 29 -12.92 16.52 -54.73
C SER A 29 -11.99 15.70 -53.84
N ALA A 30 -12.00 16.03 -52.57
CA ALA A 30 -11.32 15.27 -51.52
C ALA A 30 -12.21 15.13 -50.29
N VAL A 31 -12.12 13.97 -49.63
CA VAL A 31 -12.61 13.76 -48.27
C VAL A 31 -11.35 13.52 -47.41
N LEU A 32 -11.13 14.44 -46.50
CA LEU A 32 -9.94 14.45 -45.61
C LEU A 32 -10.35 14.09 -44.19
N ASP A 33 -9.49 13.44 -43.46
CA ASP A 33 -9.72 13.24 -42.02
C ASP A 33 -9.61 14.57 -41.22
N CYS A 34 -9.83 14.52 -39.92
CA CYS A 34 -9.78 15.68 -39.05
C CYS A 34 -8.39 16.29 -38.83
N GLN A 35 -7.32 15.59 -39.19
CA GLN A 35 -5.94 16.03 -38.92
C GLN A 35 -5.49 17.15 -39.88
N ALA A 36 -4.49 17.92 -39.45
CA ALA A 36 -3.81 18.88 -40.32
C ALA A 36 -3.09 18.13 -41.46
N GLN A 37 -3.36 18.49 -42.71
CA GLN A 37 -2.78 17.80 -43.86
C GLN A 37 -2.74 18.70 -45.09
N SER A 38 -2.23 18.21 -46.20
CA SER A 38 -2.20 18.88 -47.49
C SER A 38 -2.88 17.98 -48.55
N TRP A 39 -3.67 18.61 -49.44
CA TRP A 39 -4.22 17.96 -50.62
C TRP A 39 -3.88 18.77 -51.86
N ALA A 40 -3.71 18.14 -53.00
CA ALA A 40 -3.30 18.84 -54.21
C ALA A 40 -4.03 18.31 -55.44
N THR A 41 -4.30 19.22 -56.41
CA THR A 41 -4.81 18.87 -57.74
C THR A 41 -4.02 19.59 -58.80
N MET A 42 -3.79 18.94 -59.97
CA MET A 42 -3.11 19.50 -61.12
C MET A 42 -4.14 20.04 -62.14
N VAL A 43 -3.83 21.24 -62.66
CA VAL A 43 -4.73 21.94 -63.61
C VAL A 43 -4.25 21.73 -65.03
N THR A 44 -5.11 21.21 -65.91
CA THR A 44 -4.93 21.16 -67.34
C THR A 44 -5.91 22.17 -67.97
N SER A 45 -5.39 23.15 -68.74
CA SER A 45 -6.18 24.24 -69.32
C SER A 45 -5.58 24.74 -70.61
N GLY A 46 -6.37 25.32 -71.52
CA GLY A 46 -5.93 25.94 -72.78
C GLY A 46 -5.29 27.32 -72.62
N GLY A 47 -5.31 27.90 -71.43
CA GLY A 47 -4.79 29.21 -71.10
C GLY A 47 -4.52 29.39 -69.60
N ASP A 48 -4.27 30.64 -69.22
CA ASP A 48 -4.12 30.97 -67.77
C ASP A 48 -5.45 30.70 -67.06
N TRP A 49 -5.36 30.27 -65.78
CA TRP A 49 -6.52 29.99 -64.96
C TRP A 49 -6.50 30.82 -63.66
N THR A 50 -7.66 31.01 -63.08
CA THR A 50 -7.87 31.68 -61.79
C THR A 50 -8.68 30.78 -60.86
N LEU A 51 -8.40 30.84 -59.56
CA LEU A 51 -9.09 30.13 -58.49
C LEU A 51 -9.74 31.14 -57.55
N SER A 52 -11.02 30.95 -57.25
CA SER A 52 -11.76 31.75 -56.26
C SER A 52 -12.51 30.85 -55.29
N ALA A 53 -12.57 31.23 -54.04
CA ALA A 53 -13.40 30.57 -53.04
C ALA A 53 -14.83 31.10 -53.10
N ASP A 54 -15.83 30.26 -52.80
CA ASP A 54 -17.23 30.68 -52.67
C ASP A 54 -17.55 31.29 -51.30
N GLY A 55 -16.61 31.23 -50.35
CA GLY A 55 -16.72 31.78 -49.02
C GLY A 55 -15.38 32.02 -48.34
N PRO A 56 -15.37 32.65 -47.14
CA PRO A 56 -14.16 32.87 -46.38
C PRO A 56 -13.80 31.59 -45.58
N TYR A 57 -12.81 30.87 -46.02
CA TYR A 57 -12.33 29.64 -45.36
C TYR A 57 -11.01 29.90 -44.65
N ALA A 58 -11.05 30.15 -43.32
CA ALA A 58 -9.86 30.40 -42.54
C ALA A 58 -8.99 29.14 -42.30
N TRP A 59 -9.59 27.95 -42.47
CA TRP A 59 -8.97 26.66 -42.14
C TRP A 59 -8.27 25.96 -43.32
N ILE A 60 -8.41 26.49 -44.54
CA ILE A 60 -7.83 25.92 -45.74
C ILE A 60 -7.26 27.05 -46.64
N VAL A 61 -6.02 26.91 -47.06
CA VAL A 61 -5.33 27.94 -47.84
C VAL A 61 -4.72 27.31 -49.08
N PRO A 62 -5.11 27.75 -50.30
CA PRO A 62 -4.47 27.31 -51.54
C PRO A 62 -3.07 27.93 -51.67
N SER A 63 -2.14 27.19 -52.24
CA SER A 63 -0.77 27.66 -52.52
C SER A 63 -0.72 28.77 -53.55
N ARG A 64 -1.74 28.88 -54.41
CA ARG A 64 -1.90 29.91 -55.46
C ARG A 64 -3.35 30.09 -55.84
N THR A 65 -3.70 31.28 -56.32
CA THR A 65 -5.04 31.61 -56.81
C THR A 65 -5.08 31.87 -58.32
N GLN A 66 -3.94 31.73 -59.00
CA GLN A 66 -3.83 31.81 -60.46
C GLN A 66 -2.63 31.00 -60.94
N GLY A 67 -2.66 30.57 -62.24
CA GLY A 67 -1.56 29.80 -62.78
C GLY A 67 -1.74 29.47 -64.26
N LYS A 68 -0.88 28.54 -64.78
CA LYS A 68 -0.81 28.06 -66.16
C LYS A 68 -1.10 26.58 -66.25
N MET A 69 -1.29 26.07 -67.44
CA MET A 69 -1.44 24.66 -67.72
C MET A 69 -0.32 23.83 -67.11
N GLY A 70 -0.68 22.71 -66.42
CA GLY A 70 0.23 21.78 -65.79
C GLY A 70 0.70 22.19 -64.39
N GLU A 71 0.24 23.33 -63.86
CA GLU A 71 0.60 23.73 -62.51
C GLU A 71 -0.29 23.08 -61.46
N LEU A 72 0.37 22.73 -60.33
CA LEU A 72 -0.27 22.10 -59.16
C LEU A 72 -0.83 23.17 -58.20
N ILE A 73 -2.03 22.98 -57.72
CA ILE A 73 -2.60 23.72 -56.60
C ILE A 73 -2.51 22.81 -55.35
N THR A 74 -1.79 23.23 -54.34
CA THR A 74 -1.77 22.55 -53.04
C THR A 74 -2.61 23.34 -52.06
N PHE A 75 -3.49 22.68 -51.36
CA PHE A 75 -4.31 23.23 -50.26
C PHE A 75 -3.71 22.79 -48.94
N ALA A 76 -3.27 23.74 -48.13
CA ALA A 76 -2.86 23.48 -46.74
C ALA A 76 -4.13 23.52 -45.87
N VAL A 77 -4.43 22.42 -45.19
CA VAL A 77 -5.66 22.20 -44.41
C VAL A 77 -5.28 22.10 -42.95
N GLN A 78 -5.82 22.95 -42.09
CA GLN A 78 -5.63 22.89 -40.64
C GLN A 78 -6.46 21.76 -40.03
N ALA A 79 -6.08 21.28 -38.84
CA ALA A 79 -6.89 20.30 -38.11
C ALA A 79 -8.32 20.81 -37.85
N ASN A 80 -9.28 19.90 -37.93
CA ASN A 80 -10.66 20.16 -37.56
C ASN A 80 -10.93 19.63 -36.16
N GLU A 81 -10.71 20.47 -35.19
CA GLU A 81 -10.92 20.18 -33.75
C GLU A 81 -12.40 20.30 -33.34
N THR A 82 -13.31 20.48 -34.31
CA THR A 82 -14.74 20.61 -34.02
C THR A 82 -15.48 19.29 -34.24
N THR A 83 -16.61 19.12 -33.59
CA THR A 83 -17.49 17.94 -33.71
C THR A 83 -18.35 17.93 -34.99
N SER A 84 -18.10 18.87 -35.91
CA SER A 84 -18.86 18.99 -37.14
C SER A 84 -17.96 18.94 -38.38
N THR A 85 -18.37 18.18 -39.42
CA THR A 85 -17.70 18.21 -40.71
C THR A 85 -17.73 19.61 -41.29
N ARG A 86 -16.67 20.00 -42.02
CA ARG A 86 -16.61 21.29 -42.72
C ARG A 86 -16.28 21.09 -44.19
N LYS A 87 -16.81 21.96 -45.05
CA LYS A 87 -16.64 21.88 -46.49
C LYS A 87 -16.13 23.21 -47.03
N ALA A 88 -15.16 23.14 -47.92
CA ALA A 88 -14.73 24.29 -48.73
C ALA A 88 -15.02 24.00 -50.21
N VAL A 89 -15.45 25.02 -50.89
CA VAL A 89 -15.73 24.98 -52.34
C VAL A 89 -14.94 26.09 -53.00
N TYR A 90 -14.23 25.74 -54.06
CA TYR A 90 -13.51 26.68 -54.90
C TYR A 90 -13.97 26.53 -56.34
N SER A 91 -14.01 27.62 -57.06
CA SER A 91 -14.25 27.65 -58.52
C SER A 91 -12.93 27.95 -59.22
N ILE A 92 -12.52 27.09 -60.17
CA ILE A 92 -11.41 27.35 -61.09
C ILE A 92 -11.95 27.71 -62.46
N GLN A 93 -11.42 28.77 -63.06
CA GLN A 93 -11.89 29.29 -64.35
C GLN A 93 -10.70 29.47 -65.32
N SER A 94 -10.87 29.06 -66.59
CA SER A 94 -9.96 29.32 -67.68
C SER A 94 -10.76 29.66 -68.93
N GLY A 95 -10.62 30.88 -69.47
CA GLY A 95 -11.45 31.38 -70.56
C GLY A 95 -12.96 31.36 -70.20
N SER A 96 -13.76 30.66 -70.99
CA SER A 96 -15.19 30.48 -70.76
C SER A 96 -15.57 29.24 -69.94
N GLN A 97 -14.57 28.41 -69.59
CA GLN A 97 -14.74 27.14 -68.86
C GLN A 97 -14.55 27.33 -67.36
N SER A 98 -15.36 26.63 -66.55
CA SER A 98 -15.28 26.66 -65.09
C SER A 98 -15.52 25.26 -64.53
N LEU A 99 -14.76 24.87 -63.48
CA LEU A 99 -14.95 23.66 -62.71
C LEU A 99 -14.99 23.98 -61.22
N GLU A 100 -15.65 23.13 -60.46
CA GLU A 100 -15.70 23.21 -59.00
C GLU A 100 -14.66 22.26 -58.36
N ILE A 101 -14.00 22.71 -57.31
CA ILE A 101 -13.16 21.90 -56.39
C ILE A 101 -13.89 21.85 -55.06
N SER A 102 -14.21 20.65 -54.57
CA SER A 102 -14.88 20.44 -53.29
C SER A 102 -14.02 19.67 -52.33
N ILE A 103 -13.72 20.25 -51.18
CA ILE A 103 -12.91 19.62 -50.12
C ILE A 103 -13.75 19.52 -48.86
N LEU A 104 -14.06 18.28 -48.44
CA LEU A 104 -14.74 17.94 -47.21
C LEU A 104 -13.69 17.51 -46.18
N GLN A 105 -13.71 18.06 -44.98
CA GLN A 105 -12.91 17.57 -43.86
C GLN A 105 -13.84 17.01 -42.78
N GLU A 106 -13.60 15.77 -42.39
CA GLU A 106 -14.36 15.11 -41.32
C GLU A 106 -14.26 15.85 -40.00
N ALA A 107 -15.24 15.66 -39.14
CA ALA A 107 -15.22 16.10 -37.76
C ALA A 107 -14.21 15.28 -36.96
N GLU A 108 -13.72 15.84 -35.89
CA GLU A 108 -13.07 15.03 -34.85
C GLU A 108 -14.11 14.04 -34.30
N LYS A 109 -13.79 12.74 -34.40
CA LYS A 109 -14.66 11.72 -33.81
C LYS A 109 -14.50 11.83 -32.31
N VAL A 110 -15.48 12.40 -31.62
CA VAL A 110 -15.66 12.21 -30.20
C VAL A 110 -15.94 10.73 -30.01
N VAL A 111 -14.89 9.94 -29.77
CA VAL A 111 -15.04 8.60 -29.24
C VAL A 111 -15.54 8.82 -27.82
N SER A 112 -16.82 8.58 -27.55
CA SER A 112 -17.30 8.52 -26.18
C SER A 112 -16.49 7.43 -25.48
N GLN A 113 -15.59 7.86 -24.59
CA GLN A 113 -14.80 6.90 -23.83
C GLN A 113 -15.78 6.04 -23.01
N PRO A 114 -15.63 4.72 -22.96
CA PRO A 114 -16.50 3.87 -22.16
C PRO A 114 -16.34 4.20 -20.69
N ALA A 115 -17.40 4.06 -19.89
CA ALA A 115 -17.31 4.23 -18.45
C ALA A 115 -16.22 3.30 -17.87
N SER A 116 -15.46 3.80 -16.91
CA SER A 116 -14.36 3.03 -16.30
C SER A 116 -14.86 2.01 -15.29
N LYS A 117 -15.95 2.31 -14.57
CA LYS A 117 -16.57 1.39 -13.63
C LYS A 117 -17.06 0.13 -14.34
N GLY A 118 -16.55 -1.03 -13.93
CA GLY A 118 -16.90 -2.32 -14.54
C GLY A 118 -16.34 -2.54 -15.94
N ALA A 119 -15.33 -1.78 -16.33
CA ALA A 119 -14.73 -1.89 -17.66
C ALA A 119 -13.88 -3.17 -17.84
N TYR A 120 -13.48 -3.82 -16.76
CA TYR A 120 -12.52 -4.91 -16.79
C TYR A 120 -13.15 -6.23 -16.36
N LYS A 121 -12.68 -7.33 -16.96
CA LYS A 121 -13.01 -8.69 -16.55
C LYS A 121 -11.98 -9.27 -15.58
N HIS A 122 -10.78 -8.69 -15.60
CA HIS A 122 -9.63 -9.17 -14.88
C HIS A 122 -8.97 -8.00 -14.15
N VAL A 123 -8.59 -8.20 -12.89
CA VAL A 123 -7.69 -7.33 -12.15
C VAL A 123 -6.48 -8.15 -11.73
N VAL A 124 -5.29 -7.66 -12.07
CA VAL A 124 -4.01 -8.28 -11.72
C VAL A 124 -3.22 -7.28 -10.88
N ILE A 125 -2.92 -7.65 -9.63
CA ILE A 125 -2.15 -6.86 -8.68
C ILE A 125 -0.80 -7.54 -8.50
N LEU A 126 0.26 -6.88 -8.90
CA LEU A 126 1.64 -7.33 -8.75
C LEU A 126 2.29 -6.52 -7.64
N GLY A 127 2.43 -7.13 -6.46
CA GLY A 127 2.99 -6.52 -5.26
C GLY A 127 4.48 -6.76 -5.16
N VAL A 128 5.25 -5.71 -4.92
CA VAL A 128 6.71 -5.76 -4.71
C VAL A 128 7.00 -5.29 -3.30
N ASP A 129 7.42 -6.21 -2.42
CA ASP A 129 7.75 -5.91 -1.03
C ASP A 129 9.03 -5.08 -0.93
N GLY A 130 8.99 -4.02 -0.13
CA GLY A 130 10.13 -3.16 0.12
C GLY A 130 10.66 -2.39 -1.09
N GLY A 131 9.94 -2.35 -2.21
CA GLY A 131 10.37 -1.68 -3.44
C GLY A 131 10.44 -0.16 -3.33
N GLY A 132 9.58 0.43 -2.50
CA GLY A 132 9.52 1.87 -2.29
C GLY A 132 9.35 2.69 -3.57
N ALA A 133 9.86 3.90 -3.60
CA ALA A 133 9.98 4.74 -4.80
C ALA A 133 11.33 4.55 -5.54
N PHE A 134 12.08 3.48 -5.22
CA PHE A 134 13.43 3.28 -5.75
C PHE A 134 13.46 2.85 -7.22
N PHE A 135 12.34 2.52 -7.83
CA PHE A 135 12.21 2.17 -9.25
C PHE A 135 12.78 3.25 -10.18
N GLN A 136 12.69 4.53 -9.81
CA GLN A 136 13.32 5.62 -10.58
C GLN A 136 14.85 5.58 -10.59
N LYS A 137 15.48 4.82 -9.70
CA LYS A 137 16.93 4.81 -9.48
C LYS A 137 17.62 3.64 -10.19
N THR A 138 16.85 2.80 -10.89
CA THR A 138 17.37 1.64 -11.60
C THR A 138 16.66 1.43 -12.93
N SER A 139 17.14 0.48 -13.77
CA SER A 139 16.54 0.19 -15.06
C SER A 139 15.37 -0.79 -14.92
N THR A 140 14.20 -0.39 -15.41
CA THR A 140 12.95 -1.17 -15.35
C THR A 140 12.25 -1.17 -16.73
N PRO A 141 12.90 -1.73 -17.78
CA PRO A 141 12.41 -1.61 -19.15
C PRO A 141 11.06 -2.29 -19.39
N ASN A 142 10.68 -3.29 -18.60
CA ASN A 142 9.38 -3.93 -18.73
C ASN A 142 8.28 -3.06 -18.15
N LEU A 143 8.48 -2.47 -16.96
CA LEU A 143 7.56 -1.50 -16.37
C LEU A 143 7.42 -0.26 -17.24
N ASP A 144 8.51 0.27 -17.78
CA ASP A 144 8.50 1.38 -18.73
C ASP A 144 7.61 1.07 -19.93
N ALA A 145 7.73 -0.13 -20.51
CA ALA A 145 6.92 -0.56 -21.64
C ALA A 145 5.44 -0.82 -21.29
N ILE A 146 5.16 -1.35 -20.09
CA ILE A 146 3.79 -1.59 -19.59
C ILE A 146 3.07 -0.24 -19.39
N PHE A 147 3.75 0.72 -18.77
CA PHE A 147 3.16 1.99 -18.39
C PHE A 147 3.36 3.13 -19.39
N ASP A 148 4.00 2.88 -20.54
CA ASP A 148 4.00 3.83 -21.69
C ASP A 148 2.57 4.26 -22.06
N LYS A 149 1.60 3.40 -21.83
CA LYS A 149 0.16 3.64 -22.02
C LYS A 149 -0.66 3.57 -20.73
N GLY A 150 -0.04 3.73 -19.59
CA GLY A 150 -0.64 3.67 -18.27
C GLY A 150 -0.47 4.97 -17.49
N ALA A 151 -0.77 4.92 -16.21
CA ALA A 151 -0.54 5.97 -15.24
C ALA A 151 0.45 5.48 -14.18
N VAL A 152 1.39 6.32 -13.79
CA VAL A 152 2.37 6.03 -12.75
C VAL A 152 2.53 7.20 -11.80
N THR A 153 2.84 6.90 -10.56
CA THR A 153 3.30 7.88 -9.58
C THR A 153 4.40 7.28 -8.70
N TYR A 154 5.31 8.12 -8.27
CA TYR A 154 6.36 7.80 -7.29
C TYR A 154 6.13 8.55 -5.97
N GLU A 155 4.90 9.04 -5.79
CA GLU A 155 4.47 9.80 -4.61
C GLU A 155 3.31 9.12 -3.88
N TRP A 156 2.98 7.87 -4.27
CA TRP A 156 2.01 7.04 -3.56
C TRP A 156 2.46 6.83 -2.13
N LYS A 157 1.53 6.65 -1.20
CA LYS A 157 1.88 6.53 0.21
C LYS A 157 1.63 5.12 0.75
N ALA A 158 2.63 4.59 1.43
CA ALA A 158 2.43 3.52 2.38
C ALA A 158 1.67 4.05 3.60
N VAL A 159 0.85 3.19 4.22
CA VAL A 159 0.20 3.53 5.50
C VAL A 159 1.18 3.31 6.65
N PHE A 160 0.97 4.05 7.75
CA PHE A 160 1.77 3.88 8.95
C PHE A 160 1.15 2.81 9.87
N PRO A 161 1.98 1.95 10.51
CA PRO A 161 3.42 1.79 10.35
C PRO A 161 3.78 1.17 9.00
N THR A 162 4.94 1.53 8.45
CA THR A 162 5.45 1.04 7.16
C THR A 162 5.99 -0.39 7.28
N ILE A 163 5.12 -1.32 7.64
CA ILE A 163 5.38 -2.75 7.88
C ILE A 163 4.54 -3.58 6.92
N SER A 164 5.07 -4.72 6.45
CA SER A 164 4.48 -5.52 5.38
C SER A 164 3.03 -5.96 5.67
N ALA A 165 2.76 -6.61 6.83
CA ALA A 165 1.40 -7.08 7.12
C ALA A 165 0.38 -5.93 7.20
N GLN A 166 0.76 -4.78 7.77
CA GLN A 166 -0.10 -3.62 7.88
C GLN A 166 -0.42 -3.03 6.50
N ASN A 167 0.56 -2.94 5.62
CA ASN A 167 0.38 -2.38 4.29
C ASN A 167 -0.31 -3.34 3.33
N TRP A 168 0.09 -4.62 3.27
CA TRP A 168 -0.63 -5.64 2.50
C TRP A 168 -2.06 -5.84 3.00
N GLY A 169 -2.25 -5.77 4.33
CA GLY A 169 -3.58 -5.75 4.95
C GLY A 169 -4.41 -4.57 4.45
N SER A 170 -3.90 -3.35 4.54
CA SER A 170 -4.61 -2.16 4.08
C SER A 170 -4.93 -2.22 2.59
N MET A 171 -3.99 -2.68 1.74
CA MET A 171 -4.21 -2.86 0.31
C MET A 171 -5.36 -3.80 -0.02
N LEU A 172 -5.48 -4.91 0.72
CA LEU A 172 -6.47 -5.93 0.41
C LEU A 172 -7.80 -5.74 1.14
N HIS A 173 -7.82 -5.03 2.27
CA HIS A 173 -9.03 -4.77 3.07
C HIS A 173 -9.60 -3.36 2.94
N GLY A 174 -8.93 -2.45 2.23
CA GLY A 174 -9.44 -1.11 1.97
C GLY A 174 -9.58 -0.20 3.18
N VAL A 175 -8.85 -0.48 4.27
CA VAL A 175 -8.88 0.26 5.54
C VAL A 175 -7.47 0.43 6.10
N LEU A 176 -7.32 1.32 7.08
CA LEU A 176 -6.05 1.51 7.81
C LEU A 176 -5.77 0.36 8.79
N PRO A 177 -4.52 0.19 9.25
CA PRO A 177 -4.09 -0.89 10.14
C PRO A 177 -4.90 -1.00 11.44
N GLU A 178 -5.34 0.10 12.02
CA GLU A 178 -6.16 0.14 13.24
C GLU A 178 -7.51 -0.57 13.08
N PHE A 179 -8.01 -0.73 11.85
CA PHE A 179 -9.27 -1.41 11.57
C PHE A 179 -9.09 -2.90 11.34
N HIS A 180 -8.16 -3.29 10.46
CA HIS A 180 -7.93 -4.71 10.15
C HIS A 180 -7.04 -5.42 11.18
N ARG A 181 -6.25 -4.68 11.98
CA ARG A 181 -5.41 -5.15 13.10
C ARG A 181 -4.39 -6.24 12.76
N LEU A 182 -3.98 -6.33 11.51
CA LEU A 182 -2.99 -7.30 11.06
C LEU A 182 -1.59 -6.82 11.43
N THR A 183 -0.76 -7.76 11.92
CA THR A 183 0.67 -7.58 12.17
C THR A 183 1.43 -8.76 11.58
N ASN A 184 2.74 -8.64 11.36
CA ASN A 184 3.55 -9.73 10.81
C ASN A 184 3.43 -11.03 11.63
N SER A 185 3.33 -10.93 12.95
CA SER A 185 3.16 -12.09 13.83
C SER A 185 1.77 -12.72 13.71
N ILE A 186 0.72 -11.93 13.61
CA ILE A 186 -0.66 -12.43 13.44
C ILE A 186 -0.78 -13.16 12.11
N VAL A 187 -0.42 -12.52 11.01
CA VAL A 187 -0.62 -13.09 9.66
C VAL A 187 0.24 -14.33 9.39
N ALA A 188 1.32 -14.51 10.15
CA ALA A 188 2.19 -15.68 10.02
C ALA A 188 1.56 -17.00 10.49
N SER A 189 0.51 -16.93 11.35
CA SER A 189 -0.02 -18.11 12.01
C SER A 189 -1.54 -18.18 12.15
N MET A 190 -2.23 -17.03 12.01
CA MET A 190 -3.67 -16.92 12.23
C MET A 190 -4.39 -16.52 10.93
N PRO A 191 -5.38 -17.31 10.46
CA PRO A 191 -6.26 -16.90 9.37
C PRO A 191 -7.03 -15.62 9.74
N TYR A 192 -7.23 -14.74 8.76
CA TYR A 192 -8.09 -13.58 8.96
C TYR A 192 -9.52 -14.01 9.25
N ASP A 193 -10.16 -13.35 10.22
CA ASP A 193 -11.52 -13.66 10.64
C ASP A 193 -12.52 -13.46 9.48
N PRO A 194 -13.19 -14.50 8.99
CA PRO A 194 -14.19 -14.38 7.93
C PRO A 194 -15.44 -13.60 8.35
N ALA A 195 -15.64 -13.37 9.66
CA ALA A 195 -16.72 -12.54 10.20
C ALA A 195 -16.31 -11.08 10.40
N SER A 196 -15.04 -10.72 10.16
CA SER A 196 -14.58 -9.33 10.28
C SER A 196 -15.45 -8.38 9.45
N PRO A 197 -15.82 -7.21 9.99
CA PRO A 197 -16.56 -6.19 9.24
C PRO A 197 -15.74 -5.56 8.09
N TYR A 198 -14.45 -5.85 8.02
CA TYR A 198 -13.52 -5.35 7.01
C TYR A 198 -13.14 -6.47 6.04
N PRO A 199 -14.00 -6.82 5.05
CA PRO A 199 -13.72 -7.89 4.10
C PRO A 199 -12.52 -7.56 3.23
N SER A 200 -11.75 -8.58 2.81
CA SER A 200 -10.78 -8.36 1.73
C SER A 200 -11.48 -8.16 0.39
N ILE A 201 -10.77 -7.58 -0.57
CA ILE A 201 -11.23 -7.51 -1.97
C ILE A 201 -11.57 -8.90 -2.53
N PHE A 202 -10.91 -9.97 -2.07
CA PHE A 202 -11.22 -11.34 -2.45
C PHE A 202 -12.62 -11.75 -1.97
N ARG A 203 -12.98 -11.41 -0.73
CA ARG A 203 -14.32 -11.66 -0.19
C ARG A 203 -15.37 -10.84 -0.92
N VAL A 204 -15.11 -9.56 -1.16
CA VAL A 204 -16.02 -8.69 -1.91
C VAL A 204 -16.29 -9.24 -3.32
N VAL A 205 -15.24 -9.67 -4.02
CA VAL A 205 -15.41 -10.28 -5.35
C VAL A 205 -16.19 -11.60 -5.25
N ARG A 206 -15.89 -12.46 -4.28
CA ARG A 206 -16.57 -13.77 -4.12
C ARG A 206 -18.06 -13.60 -3.82
N GLU A 207 -18.41 -12.67 -2.93
CA GLU A 207 -19.80 -12.39 -2.56
C GLU A 207 -20.61 -11.82 -3.73
N ALA A 208 -20.01 -10.91 -4.50
CA ALA A 208 -20.66 -10.29 -5.65
C ALA A 208 -20.66 -11.18 -6.91
N MET A 209 -19.63 -11.99 -7.08
CA MET A 209 -19.40 -12.86 -8.25
C MET A 209 -19.07 -14.29 -7.80
N PRO A 210 -20.08 -15.12 -7.46
CA PRO A 210 -19.87 -16.45 -6.90
C PRO A 210 -19.01 -17.40 -7.76
N GLU A 211 -19.01 -17.22 -9.09
CA GLU A 211 -18.24 -18.03 -10.04
C GLU A 211 -16.88 -17.41 -10.41
N ALA A 212 -16.47 -16.31 -9.77
CA ALA A 212 -15.20 -15.65 -10.06
C ALA A 212 -14.02 -16.60 -9.80
N VAL A 213 -13.05 -16.61 -10.70
CA VAL A 213 -11.78 -17.31 -10.52
C VAL A 213 -10.84 -16.40 -9.76
N LEU A 214 -10.45 -16.80 -8.56
CA LEU A 214 -9.62 -16.03 -7.64
C LEU A 214 -8.29 -16.75 -7.41
N ALA A 215 -7.18 -16.03 -7.44
CA ALA A 215 -5.87 -16.62 -7.24
C ALA A 215 -4.91 -15.66 -6.52
N SER A 216 -4.05 -16.22 -5.67
CA SER A 216 -2.99 -15.52 -4.96
C SER A 216 -1.72 -16.35 -4.92
N PHE A 217 -0.61 -15.77 -5.36
CA PHE A 217 0.71 -16.39 -5.45
C PHE A 217 1.71 -15.55 -4.69
N CYS A 218 2.32 -16.10 -3.64
CA CYS A 218 3.16 -15.31 -2.73
C CYS A 218 4.52 -15.97 -2.52
N ASN A 219 5.55 -15.15 -2.46
CA ASN A 219 6.83 -15.55 -1.89
C ASN A 219 6.75 -15.48 -0.36
N TRP A 220 6.25 -14.38 0.20
CA TRP A 220 5.96 -14.27 1.63
C TRP A 220 4.58 -14.88 1.93
N ASP A 221 4.56 -16.10 2.48
CA ASP A 221 3.35 -16.91 2.69
C ASP A 221 2.32 -16.33 3.68
N PRO A 222 2.67 -15.45 4.66
CA PRO A 222 1.69 -14.84 5.55
C PRO A 222 0.54 -14.08 4.85
N VAL A 223 0.75 -13.57 3.63
CA VAL A 223 -0.37 -12.97 2.87
C VAL A 223 -1.48 -14.00 2.64
N ASN A 224 -1.10 -15.21 2.26
CA ASN A 224 -2.06 -16.30 1.99
C ASN A 224 -2.59 -16.96 3.27
N ILE A 225 -1.83 -16.92 4.36
CA ILE A 225 -2.21 -17.52 5.65
C ILE A 225 -3.16 -16.59 6.40
N GLY A 226 -2.77 -15.33 6.62
CA GLY A 226 -3.39 -14.45 7.59
C GLY A 226 -4.03 -13.18 7.04
N ILE A 227 -3.88 -12.85 5.74
CA ILE A 227 -4.51 -11.65 5.17
C ILE A 227 -5.73 -12.01 4.33
N ILE A 228 -5.62 -12.96 3.42
CA ILE A 228 -6.74 -13.40 2.58
C ILE A 228 -7.54 -14.45 3.34
N GLU A 229 -8.83 -14.22 3.54
CA GLU A 229 -9.73 -15.11 4.28
C GLU A 229 -9.74 -16.53 3.69
N ASP A 230 -9.94 -17.53 4.55
CA ASP A 230 -10.18 -18.89 4.15
C ASP A 230 -11.64 -19.12 3.68
N GLY A 231 -11.89 -20.21 2.99
CA GLY A 231 -13.23 -20.58 2.53
C GLY A 231 -13.73 -19.82 1.29
N LEU A 232 -13.00 -18.86 0.77
CA LEU A 232 -13.38 -18.08 -0.42
C LEU A 232 -13.12 -18.81 -1.75
N GLY A 233 -12.51 -19.99 -1.73
CA GLY A 233 -12.13 -20.70 -2.95
C GLY A 233 -11.05 -19.97 -3.77
N VAL A 234 -10.18 -19.23 -3.11
CA VAL A 234 -8.99 -18.64 -3.72
C VAL A 234 -7.96 -19.74 -3.97
N HIS A 235 -7.40 -19.80 -5.17
CA HIS A 235 -6.23 -20.63 -5.43
C HIS A 235 -5.00 -19.96 -4.79
N LYS A 236 -4.65 -20.39 -3.58
CA LYS A 236 -3.50 -19.91 -2.82
C LYS A 236 -2.28 -20.79 -3.12
N TRP A 237 -1.16 -20.20 -3.51
CA TRP A 237 0.11 -20.88 -3.75
C TRP A 237 1.27 -20.07 -3.17
N ASN A 238 2.20 -20.75 -2.50
CA ASN A 238 3.36 -20.11 -1.89
C ASN A 238 4.64 -20.70 -2.49
N GLY A 239 5.56 -19.84 -2.88
CA GLY A 239 6.83 -20.21 -3.50
C GLY A 239 8.04 -19.91 -2.61
N PRO A 240 9.17 -20.59 -2.86
CA PRO A 240 10.40 -20.35 -2.11
C PRO A 240 11.14 -19.08 -2.51
N ASP A 241 10.83 -18.52 -3.69
CA ASP A 241 11.44 -17.31 -4.24
C ASP A 241 10.57 -16.70 -5.36
N ASP A 242 10.84 -15.47 -5.77
CA ASP A 242 10.11 -14.74 -6.79
C ASP A 242 10.12 -15.41 -8.18
N PRO A 243 11.23 -16.00 -8.65
CA PRO A 243 11.23 -16.80 -9.88
C PRO A 243 10.24 -17.96 -9.85
N ALA A 244 10.18 -18.72 -8.74
CA ALA A 244 9.25 -19.83 -8.58
C ALA A 244 7.79 -19.35 -8.54
N VAL A 245 7.52 -18.22 -7.86
CA VAL A 245 6.22 -17.55 -7.90
C VAL A 245 5.82 -17.22 -9.33
N THR A 246 6.74 -16.61 -10.09
CA THR A 246 6.50 -16.25 -11.50
C THR A 246 6.21 -17.47 -12.36
N ASP A 247 6.98 -18.54 -12.22
CA ASP A 247 6.78 -19.80 -12.97
C ASP A 247 5.40 -20.41 -12.69
N ALA A 248 4.98 -20.40 -11.42
CA ALA A 248 3.67 -20.88 -11.01
C ALA A 248 2.54 -20.02 -11.59
N VAL A 249 2.67 -18.68 -11.55
CA VAL A 249 1.69 -17.75 -12.15
C VAL A 249 1.58 -17.97 -13.66
N VAL A 250 2.70 -18.05 -14.37
CA VAL A 250 2.73 -18.29 -15.83
C VAL A 250 2.03 -19.61 -16.16
N SER A 251 2.37 -20.69 -15.46
CA SER A 251 1.72 -22.00 -15.66
C SER A 251 0.21 -21.97 -15.34
N TYR A 252 -0.19 -21.26 -14.27
CA TYR A 252 -1.59 -21.10 -13.92
C TYR A 252 -2.37 -20.35 -15.01
N LEU A 253 -1.81 -19.28 -15.54
CA LEU A 253 -2.42 -18.47 -16.59
C LEU A 253 -2.55 -19.22 -17.93
N GLU A 254 -1.78 -20.28 -18.17
CA GLU A 254 -1.96 -21.13 -19.36
C GLU A 254 -3.34 -21.84 -19.34
N GLY A 255 -3.83 -22.22 -18.17
CA GLY A 255 -5.10 -22.94 -17.99
C GLY A 255 -6.27 -22.11 -17.49
N GLN A 256 -6.02 -20.99 -16.83
CA GLN A 256 -7.01 -20.17 -16.13
C GLN A 256 -7.01 -18.71 -16.59
N LYS A 257 -8.14 -18.04 -16.37
CA LYS A 257 -8.30 -16.59 -16.57
C LYS A 257 -8.91 -16.00 -15.29
N PRO A 258 -8.09 -15.66 -14.29
CA PRO A 258 -8.59 -15.17 -13.02
C PRO A 258 -9.32 -13.83 -13.16
N THR A 259 -10.43 -13.67 -12.42
CA THR A 259 -11.12 -12.39 -12.23
C THR A 259 -10.26 -11.46 -11.38
N LEU A 260 -9.67 -12.01 -10.30
CA LEU A 260 -8.71 -11.31 -9.45
C LEU A 260 -7.49 -12.20 -9.24
N LEU A 261 -6.32 -11.66 -9.55
CA LEU A 261 -5.02 -12.27 -9.32
C LEU A 261 -4.15 -11.34 -8.49
N PHE A 262 -3.65 -11.82 -7.37
CA PHE A 262 -2.63 -11.16 -6.56
C PHE A 262 -1.32 -11.95 -6.66
N VAL A 263 -0.21 -11.26 -6.85
CA VAL A 263 1.14 -11.84 -6.89
C VAL A 263 2.04 -11.03 -5.98
N HIS A 264 2.79 -11.69 -5.12
CA HIS A 264 3.70 -11.06 -4.16
C HIS A 264 5.15 -11.47 -4.42
N PHE A 265 6.02 -10.48 -4.57
CA PHE A 265 7.47 -10.59 -4.72
C PHE A 265 8.17 -10.03 -3.48
N ASP A 266 9.10 -10.78 -2.89
CA ASP A 266 9.75 -10.51 -1.61
C ASP A 266 11.23 -10.10 -1.71
N SER A 267 11.87 -10.39 -2.85
CA SER A 267 13.33 -10.27 -2.97
C SER A 267 13.86 -8.84 -2.81
N CYS A 268 13.04 -7.81 -3.08
CA CYS A 268 13.50 -6.42 -2.91
C CYS A 268 13.62 -6.09 -1.42
N ASP A 269 12.66 -6.51 -0.59
CA ASP A 269 12.71 -6.33 0.85
C ASP A 269 13.90 -7.07 1.47
N GLY A 270 14.08 -8.36 1.12
CA GLY A 270 15.24 -9.14 1.56
C GLY A 270 16.60 -8.49 1.19
N ALA A 271 16.71 -7.90 -0.01
CA ALA A 271 17.91 -7.17 -0.42
C ALA A 271 18.08 -5.84 0.33
N GLY A 272 16.97 -5.16 0.63
CA GLY A 272 16.91 -3.95 1.46
C GLY A 272 17.42 -4.21 2.87
N HIS A 273 16.90 -5.22 3.54
CA HIS A 273 17.36 -5.66 4.86
C HIS A 273 18.83 -6.08 4.87
N GLY A 274 19.25 -6.81 3.85
CA GLY A 274 20.63 -7.33 3.78
C GLY A 274 21.71 -6.29 3.45
N SER A 275 21.36 -5.20 2.75
CA SER A 275 22.34 -4.28 2.17
C SER A 275 21.97 -2.79 2.28
N GLY A 276 20.82 -2.48 2.87
CA GLY A 276 20.22 -1.14 2.89
C GLY A 276 19.35 -0.86 1.66
N TYR A 277 18.21 -0.20 1.89
CA TYR A 277 17.31 0.21 0.83
C TYR A 277 17.95 1.31 -0.02
N GLY A 278 17.81 1.21 -1.34
CA GLY A 278 18.50 2.08 -2.30
C GLY A 278 19.97 1.69 -2.56
N SER A 279 20.50 0.64 -1.91
CA SER A 279 21.84 0.09 -2.21
C SER A 279 21.90 -0.54 -3.62
N PRO A 280 23.10 -0.76 -4.17
CA PRO A 280 23.24 -1.46 -5.47
C PRO A 280 22.56 -2.83 -5.50
N ASN A 281 22.58 -3.60 -4.40
CA ASN A 281 21.93 -4.91 -4.32
C ASN A 281 20.40 -4.77 -4.34
N HIS A 282 19.85 -3.82 -3.60
CA HIS A 282 18.41 -3.53 -3.60
C HIS A 282 17.94 -3.07 -5.00
N LEU A 283 18.67 -2.17 -5.65
CA LEU A 283 18.37 -1.72 -7.01
C LEU A 283 18.47 -2.86 -8.04
N ALA A 284 19.42 -3.78 -7.87
CA ALA A 284 19.52 -4.97 -8.70
C ALA A 284 18.33 -5.93 -8.50
N ALA A 285 17.83 -6.08 -7.28
CA ALA A 285 16.62 -6.86 -7.00
C ALA A 285 15.39 -6.26 -7.70
N ILE A 286 15.20 -4.94 -7.66
CA ILE A 286 14.13 -4.26 -8.41
C ILE A 286 14.23 -4.53 -9.92
N THR A 287 15.43 -4.45 -10.51
CA THR A 287 15.64 -4.79 -11.93
C THR A 287 15.32 -6.26 -12.22
N ALA A 288 15.63 -7.17 -11.30
CA ALA A 288 15.27 -8.58 -11.47
C ALA A 288 13.76 -8.80 -11.44
N VAL A 289 13.07 -8.18 -10.49
CA VAL A 289 11.59 -8.23 -10.37
C VAL A 289 10.91 -7.61 -11.59
N ASP A 290 11.45 -6.52 -12.17
CA ASP A 290 10.97 -5.97 -13.44
C ASP A 290 10.92 -7.03 -14.54
N GLY A 291 11.96 -7.87 -14.64
CA GLY A 291 12.01 -8.98 -15.60
C GLY A 291 10.94 -10.04 -15.35
N LEU A 292 10.64 -10.34 -14.08
CA LEU A 292 9.58 -11.29 -13.69
C LEU A 292 8.19 -10.75 -14.02
N ILE A 293 7.94 -9.48 -13.71
CA ILE A 293 6.71 -8.76 -14.09
C ILE A 293 6.52 -8.77 -15.60
N GLY A 294 7.58 -8.55 -16.37
CA GLY A 294 7.57 -8.62 -17.83
C GLY A 294 7.12 -9.98 -18.36
N ARG A 295 7.51 -11.08 -17.72
CA ARG A 295 7.09 -12.44 -18.09
C ARG A 295 5.58 -12.65 -17.85
N ILE A 296 5.06 -12.18 -16.72
CA ILE A 296 3.61 -12.27 -16.42
C ILE A 296 2.83 -11.42 -17.43
N HIS A 297 3.25 -10.18 -17.67
CA HIS A 297 2.62 -9.31 -18.66
C HIS A 297 2.61 -9.93 -20.07
N GLN A 298 3.73 -10.53 -20.51
CA GLN A 298 3.79 -11.22 -21.80
C GLN A 298 2.82 -12.40 -21.85
N THR A 299 2.70 -13.17 -20.75
CA THR A 299 1.74 -14.28 -20.66
C THR A 299 0.28 -13.79 -20.77
N LEU A 300 -0.07 -12.69 -20.08
CA LEU A 300 -1.41 -12.08 -20.21
C LEU A 300 -1.69 -11.66 -21.65
N LYS A 301 -0.69 -11.11 -22.34
CA LYS A 301 -0.77 -10.73 -23.75
C LYS A 301 -1.00 -11.95 -24.65
N ASP A 302 -0.21 -13.01 -24.49
CA ASP A 302 -0.29 -14.25 -25.29
C ASP A 302 -1.63 -14.97 -25.07
N ARG A 303 -2.23 -14.78 -23.89
CA ARG A 303 -3.57 -15.30 -23.55
C ARG A 303 -4.73 -14.39 -24.00
N ASN A 304 -4.46 -13.28 -24.69
CA ASN A 304 -5.43 -12.27 -25.10
C ASN A 304 -6.30 -11.78 -23.92
N MET A 305 -5.65 -11.44 -22.81
CA MET A 305 -6.31 -10.95 -21.61
C MET A 305 -6.12 -9.44 -21.40
N LEU A 306 -5.03 -8.83 -21.92
CA LEU A 306 -4.65 -7.44 -21.62
C LEU A 306 -5.76 -6.42 -21.90
N ASP A 307 -6.51 -6.57 -22.99
CA ASP A 307 -7.57 -5.62 -23.36
C ASP A 307 -8.70 -5.53 -22.32
N ASP A 308 -8.89 -6.59 -21.54
CA ASP A 308 -9.91 -6.69 -20.49
C ASP A 308 -9.29 -6.77 -19.07
N THR A 309 -7.99 -6.46 -18.93
CA THR A 309 -7.26 -6.49 -17.65
C THR A 309 -6.91 -5.08 -17.19
N LEU A 310 -7.20 -4.78 -15.91
CA LEU A 310 -6.47 -3.76 -15.17
C LEU A 310 -5.24 -4.41 -14.53
N LEU A 311 -4.06 -3.99 -14.95
CA LEU A 311 -2.80 -4.41 -14.34
C LEU A 311 -2.30 -3.29 -13.42
N MET A 312 -2.05 -3.63 -12.15
CA MET A 312 -1.45 -2.74 -11.18
C MET A 312 -0.12 -3.30 -10.68
N VAL A 313 0.87 -2.43 -10.49
CA VAL A 313 2.10 -2.72 -9.76
C VAL A 313 2.13 -1.83 -8.53
N VAL A 314 2.23 -2.45 -7.37
CA VAL A 314 2.09 -1.80 -6.06
C VAL A 314 3.26 -2.17 -5.15
N ASN A 315 3.53 -1.31 -4.18
CA ASN A 315 4.56 -1.55 -3.16
C ASN A 315 3.98 -1.27 -1.78
N ASP A 316 4.32 -2.10 -0.83
CA ASP A 316 3.84 -1.96 0.54
C ASP A 316 4.57 -0.86 1.31
N HIS A 317 5.89 -0.80 1.24
CA HIS A 317 6.71 0.23 1.86
C HIS A 317 8.05 0.42 1.14
N GLY A 318 8.76 1.43 1.52
CA GLY A 318 10.17 1.60 1.23
C GLY A 318 11.02 1.23 2.45
N GLY A 319 12.18 1.87 2.60
CA GLY A 319 13.04 1.61 3.75
C GLY A 319 14.25 2.52 3.79
N THR A 320 14.97 2.44 4.90
CA THR A 320 16.13 3.28 5.19
C THR A 320 17.42 2.69 4.59
N PRO A 321 18.45 3.52 4.36
CA PRO A 321 19.77 3.01 3.97
C PRO A 321 20.39 2.09 5.03
N GLY A 322 19.90 2.11 6.27
CA GLY A 322 20.33 1.23 7.36
C GLY A 322 19.75 -0.18 7.30
N GLY A 323 18.85 -0.48 6.34
CA GLY A 323 18.24 -1.79 6.18
C GLY A 323 17.03 -2.05 7.07
N SER A 324 16.35 -1.01 7.53
CA SER A 324 15.14 -1.09 8.35
C SER A 324 13.98 -0.31 7.73
N HIS A 325 12.76 -0.65 8.13
CA HIS A 325 11.52 0.03 7.82
C HIS A 325 10.58 -0.07 9.04
N GLY A 326 9.37 0.51 8.94
CA GLY A 326 8.38 0.56 10.03
C GLY A 326 8.17 1.98 10.55
N GLY A 327 9.03 2.92 10.17
CA GLY A 327 8.99 4.32 10.55
C GLY A 327 8.19 5.20 9.60
N ASP A 328 8.32 6.51 9.81
CA ASP A 328 7.59 7.57 9.11
C ASP A 328 8.48 8.40 8.15
N THR A 329 9.70 7.96 7.89
CA THR A 329 10.60 8.69 6.98
C THR A 329 10.05 8.69 5.54
N GLU A 330 10.38 9.72 4.76
CA GLU A 330 9.96 9.79 3.36
C GLU A 330 10.40 8.55 2.55
N ALA A 331 11.57 7.99 2.85
CA ALA A 331 12.10 6.81 2.18
C ALA A 331 11.30 5.53 2.51
N GLU A 332 10.63 5.48 3.65
CA GLU A 332 9.78 4.37 4.07
C GLU A 332 8.35 4.55 3.58
N THR A 333 7.80 5.78 3.65
CA THR A 333 6.39 6.06 3.38
C THR A 333 6.08 6.35 1.91
N THR A 334 7.07 6.68 1.08
CA THR A 334 6.84 7.02 -0.33
C THR A 334 7.16 5.83 -1.22
N VAL A 335 6.19 5.41 -2.01
CA VAL A 335 6.26 4.19 -2.82
C VAL A 335 5.84 4.43 -4.27
N PHE A 336 6.23 3.51 -5.15
CA PHE A 336 5.78 3.47 -6.53
C PHE A 336 4.38 2.85 -6.63
N PHE A 337 3.55 3.45 -7.46
CA PHE A 337 2.30 2.86 -7.94
C PHE A 337 2.20 3.03 -9.45
N GLY A 338 1.78 1.96 -10.15
CA GLY A 338 1.49 2.00 -11.58
C GLY A 338 0.23 1.23 -11.93
N ALA A 339 -0.57 1.78 -12.86
CA ALA A 339 -1.76 1.15 -13.40
C ALA A 339 -1.74 1.18 -14.93
N ALA A 340 -2.12 0.08 -15.58
CA ALA A 340 -2.26 -0.02 -17.03
C ALA A 340 -3.57 -0.73 -17.40
N GLY A 341 -4.30 -0.17 -18.35
CA GLY A 341 -5.57 -0.71 -18.81
C GLY A 341 -6.32 0.27 -19.73
N LYS A 342 -7.41 -0.20 -20.34
CA LYS A 342 -8.13 0.53 -21.39
C LYS A 342 -8.81 1.82 -20.95
N THR A 343 -9.03 2.01 -19.64
CA THR A 343 -9.68 3.20 -19.08
C THR A 343 -8.82 3.95 -18.08
N VAL A 344 -7.53 3.58 -17.98
CA VAL A 344 -6.57 4.28 -17.13
C VAL A 344 -6.29 5.66 -17.71
N ASP A 345 -6.29 6.68 -16.87
CA ASP A 345 -5.99 8.06 -17.25
C ASP A 345 -4.46 8.24 -17.38
N ARG A 346 -4.02 8.69 -18.53
CA ARG A 346 -2.57 8.92 -18.83
C ARG A 346 -2.18 10.37 -18.69
N ASP A 347 -3.17 11.24 -18.71
CA ASP A 347 -2.98 12.68 -18.92
C ASP A 347 -3.09 13.43 -17.58
N THR A 348 -3.78 12.85 -16.60
CA THR A 348 -3.97 13.44 -15.27
C THR A 348 -3.01 12.80 -14.26
N PRO A 349 -2.17 13.57 -13.53
CA PRO A 349 -1.35 13.03 -12.46
C PRO A 349 -2.20 12.34 -11.39
N ILE A 350 -1.73 11.20 -10.89
CA ILE A 350 -2.32 10.54 -9.72
C ILE A 350 -1.93 11.34 -8.49
N VAL A 351 -2.92 11.72 -7.67
CA VAL A 351 -2.69 12.52 -6.47
C VAL A 351 -3.36 11.90 -5.25
N ASP A 352 -2.74 12.07 -4.10
CA ASP A 352 -3.27 11.74 -2.76
C ASP A 352 -3.73 10.27 -2.60
N GLY A 353 -3.08 9.33 -3.28
CA GLY A 353 -3.35 7.91 -3.13
C GLY A 353 -2.48 7.26 -2.05
N ASP A 354 -3.05 6.29 -1.33
CA ASP A 354 -2.31 5.44 -0.40
C ASP A 354 -2.67 3.95 -0.55
N ASN A 355 -1.95 3.10 0.18
CA ASN A 355 -2.05 1.66 0.03
C ASN A 355 -3.46 1.09 0.26
N ARG A 356 -4.30 1.71 1.11
CA ARG A 356 -5.69 1.26 1.30
C ARG A 356 -6.55 1.42 0.04
N ASP A 357 -6.19 2.32 -0.88
CA ASP A 357 -6.97 2.64 -2.08
C ASP A 357 -6.94 1.53 -3.14
N ILE A 358 -5.98 0.62 -3.07
CA ILE A 358 -5.81 -0.49 -4.03
C ILE A 358 -7.06 -1.37 -4.09
N ALA A 359 -7.67 -1.68 -2.94
CA ALA A 359 -8.92 -2.45 -2.89
C ALA A 359 -10.07 -1.74 -3.63
N ALA A 360 -10.23 -0.43 -3.41
CA ALA A 360 -11.29 0.36 -4.06
C ALA A 360 -11.06 0.48 -5.57
N ILE A 361 -9.82 0.65 -6.02
CA ILE A 361 -9.47 0.66 -7.46
C ILE A 361 -9.84 -0.68 -8.10
N ALA A 362 -9.50 -1.80 -7.45
CA ALA A 362 -9.83 -3.14 -7.94
C ALA A 362 -11.35 -3.38 -7.99
N ALA A 363 -12.09 -3.01 -6.95
CA ALA A 363 -13.54 -3.11 -6.90
C ALA A 363 -14.20 -2.28 -8.00
N TYR A 364 -13.79 -1.03 -8.16
CA TYR A 364 -14.30 -0.13 -9.20
C TYR A 364 -14.06 -0.68 -10.61
N ALA A 365 -12.86 -1.17 -10.89
CA ALA A 365 -12.52 -1.77 -12.18
C ALA A 365 -13.41 -2.97 -12.54
N LEU A 366 -13.78 -3.78 -11.54
CA LEU A 366 -14.70 -4.92 -11.69
C LEU A 366 -16.18 -4.53 -11.64
N GLY A 367 -16.52 -3.26 -11.42
CA GLY A 367 -17.89 -2.76 -11.34
C GLY A 367 -18.58 -3.05 -10.01
N LEU A 368 -17.82 -3.33 -8.97
CA LEU A 368 -18.33 -3.64 -7.65
C LEU A 368 -18.49 -2.37 -6.81
N GLU A 369 -19.38 -2.43 -5.83
CA GLU A 369 -19.50 -1.40 -4.80
C GLU A 369 -18.51 -1.72 -3.67
N CYS A 370 -17.84 -0.68 -3.15
CA CYS A 370 -17.02 -0.82 -1.96
C CYS A 370 -17.91 -1.03 -0.73
N PRO A 371 -17.54 -1.93 0.20
CA PRO A 371 -18.20 -2.04 1.50
C PRO A 371 -18.28 -0.68 2.20
N GLU A 372 -19.34 -0.44 2.96
CA GLU A 372 -19.49 0.80 3.73
C GLU A 372 -18.38 0.97 4.78
N THR A 373 -17.85 -0.15 5.26
CA THR A 373 -16.76 -0.23 6.22
C THR A 373 -15.38 0.06 5.64
N TRP A 374 -15.25 0.16 4.31
CA TRP A 374 -13.99 0.57 3.72
C TRP A 374 -13.84 2.09 3.76
N THR A 375 -12.64 2.54 4.14
CA THR A 375 -12.26 3.96 4.10
C THR A 375 -11.56 4.34 2.80
N SER A 376 -11.22 3.36 1.98
CA SER A 376 -10.57 3.51 0.68
C SER A 376 -11.47 4.22 -0.36
N ARG A 377 -10.82 4.81 -1.34
CA ARG A 377 -11.46 5.51 -2.48
C ARG A 377 -10.70 5.20 -3.77
N VAL A 378 -11.23 5.66 -4.89
CA VAL A 378 -10.47 5.69 -6.15
C VAL A 378 -9.88 7.09 -6.30
N PRO A 379 -8.54 7.25 -6.27
CA PRO A 379 -7.90 8.55 -6.40
C PRO A 379 -8.07 9.16 -7.80
N THR A 380 -8.00 10.50 -7.88
CA THR A 380 -7.91 11.22 -9.16
C THR A 380 -6.69 10.75 -9.95
N GLY A 381 -6.82 10.66 -11.25
CA GLY A 381 -5.72 10.29 -12.15
C GLY A 381 -5.51 8.78 -12.34
N VAL A 382 -6.29 7.92 -11.68
CA VAL A 382 -6.27 6.48 -11.97
C VAL A 382 -7.15 6.17 -13.17
N PHE A 383 -8.37 6.69 -13.22
CA PHE A 383 -9.29 6.53 -14.35
C PHE A 383 -9.77 7.90 -14.83
N TRP A 384 -9.98 8.06 -16.16
CA TRP A 384 -10.32 9.35 -16.77
C TRP A 384 -11.65 9.96 -16.32
N ASP A 385 -12.60 9.16 -15.82
CA ASP A 385 -13.94 9.57 -15.40
C ASP A 385 -14.09 9.65 -13.87
N VAL A 386 -12.98 9.57 -13.13
CA VAL A 386 -12.95 9.67 -11.68
C VAL A 386 -12.25 10.95 -11.24
N THR A 387 -12.98 11.76 -10.49
CA THR A 387 -12.45 12.97 -9.85
C THR A 387 -12.30 12.69 -8.37
N GLY A 388 -11.63 11.76 -7.89
CA GLY A 388 -11.35 11.45 -6.49
C GLY A 388 -12.17 12.21 -5.42
N GLY A 389 -12.19 11.74 -4.23
CA GLY A 389 -12.80 12.40 -3.07
C GLY A 389 -11.82 12.35 -1.89
N GLU A 390 -12.24 12.77 -0.73
CA GLU A 390 -11.51 12.51 0.51
C GLU A 390 -11.75 11.07 0.96
N HIS A 391 -10.82 10.50 1.72
CA HIS A 391 -11.05 9.24 2.42
C HIS A 391 -12.19 9.40 3.41
N LYS A 392 -13.01 8.36 3.58
CA LYS A 392 -14.03 8.38 4.62
C LYS A 392 -13.34 8.35 5.98
N GLU A 393 -13.70 9.30 6.82
CA GLU A 393 -13.37 9.19 8.24
C GLU A 393 -14.29 8.12 8.85
N GLN A 394 -13.72 7.24 9.64
CA GLN A 394 -14.45 6.21 10.36
C GLN A 394 -13.95 6.18 11.80
N GLU A 395 -14.86 6.19 12.75
CA GLU A 395 -14.48 5.93 14.13
C GLU A 395 -14.01 4.49 14.27
N ILE A 396 -12.92 4.27 14.99
CA ILE A 396 -12.42 2.93 15.26
C ILE A 396 -13.52 2.19 16.04
N PRO A 397 -14.09 1.09 15.51
CA PRO A 397 -15.09 0.36 16.26
C PRO A 397 -14.44 -0.23 17.51
N VAL A 398 -14.83 0.23 18.66
CA VAL A 398 -14.52 -0.46 19.92
C VAL A 398 -15.28 -1.78 19.88
N SER A 399 -14.57 -2.92 19.86
CA SER A 399 -15.20 -4.24 19.87
C SER A 399 -16.11 -4.36 21.09
N GLU A 400 -17.30 -4.98 20.96
CA GLU A 400 -18.22 -5.15 22.10
C GLU A 400 -17.62 -5.96 23.25
N ASP A 401 -16.69 -6.88 22.95
CA ASP A 401 -15.89 -7.61 23.96
C ASP A 401 -14.83 -6.72 24.64
N ARG A 402 -14.58 -5.51 24.13
CA ARG A 402 -13.72 -4.47 24.71
C ARG A 402 -14.50 -3.22 25.11
N LYS A 403 -15.81 -3.29 25.11
CA LYS A 403 -16.65 -2.36 25.88
C LYS A 403 -16.55 -2.70 27.37
N HIS A 404 -15.35 -2.74 27.92
CA HIS A 404 -15.21 -1.82 29.03
C HIS A 404 -15.34 -0.46 28.33
N GLU A 405 -16.56 0.12 28.36
CA GLU A 405 -16.68 1.54 28.22
C GLU A 405 -15.48 2.10 28.93
N THR A 406 -14.89 3.15 28.40
CA THR A 406 -13.95 3.98 29.13
C THR A 406 -14.59 4.26 30.49
N GLU A 407 -14.60 3.26 31.36
CA GLU A 407 -14.82 3.48 32.77
C GLU A 407 -13.66 4.39 33.10
N GLU A 408 -14.00 5.57 33.55
CA GLU A 408 -13.02 6.56 33.99
C GLU A 408 -11.94 5.83 34.73
N THR A 409 -10.67 6.08 34.40
CA THR A 409 -9.50 5.57 35.11
C THR A 409 -9.86 5.42 36.57
N PRO A 410 -9.72 4.22 37.18
CA PRO A 410 -10.23 3.96 38.52
C PRO A 410 -9.82 5.09 39.45
N ALA A 411 -10.74 5.63 40.20
CA ALA A 411 -10.42 6.77 41.04
C ALA A 411 -9.22 6.40 41.92
N LEU A 412 -8.21 7.25 41.97
CA LEU A 412 -6.99 7.00 42.75
C LEU A 412 -7.26 6.47 44.16
N ASN A 413 -8.41 6.89 44.75
CA ASN A 413 -8.88 6.42 46.05
C ASN A 413 -9.23 4.93 46.07
N ASP A 414 -9.69 4.34 44.98
CA ASP A 414 -10.12 2.95 44.93
C ASP A 414 -8.90 2.03 44.87
N ILE A 415 -7.89 2.39 44.05
CA ILE A 415 -6.58 1.70 44.06
C ILE A 415 -5.89 1.85 45.41
N GLN A 416 -5.97 3.03 46.06
CA GLN A 416 -5.44 3.23 47.43
C GLN A 416 -6.12 2.33 48.44
N GLU A 417 -7.44 2.12 48.34
CA GLU A 417 -8.19 1.23 49.21
C GLU A 417 -7.84 -0.25 48.94
N LEU A 418 -7.73 -0.65 47.67
CA LEU A 418 -7.35 -2.00 47.24
C LEU A 418 -5.96 -2.38 47.76
N LEU A 419 -5.02 -1.46 47.68
CA LEU A 419 -3.64 -1.66 48.12
C LEU A 419 -3.42 -1.22 49.59
N ARG A 420 -4.52 -0.98 50.36
CA ARG A 420 -4.41 -0.62 51.76
C ARG A 420 -3.71 -1.72 52.57
N GLY A 421 -2.63 -1.36 53.23
CA GLY A 421 -1.77 -2.30 54.00
C GLY A 421 -0.54 -2.74 53.25
N HIS A 422 -0.41 -2.42 51.96
CA HIS A 422 0.78 -2.62 51.20
C HIS A 422 1.68 -1.38 51.15
N GLU A 423 2.98 -1.58 51.13
CA GLU A 423 3.95 -0.53 50.85
C GLU A 423 4.10 -0.36 49.34
N VAL A 424 3.22 0.44 48.73
CA VAL A 424 3.30 0.73 47.29
C VAL A 424 4.53 1.57 47.01
N LEU A 425 5.39 1.10 46.11
CA LEU A 425 6.59 1.80 45.63
C LEU A 425 6.25 2.71 44.45
N ALA A 426 5.42 2.23 43.52
CA ALA A 426 4.95 2.99 42.35
C ALA A 426 3.57 2.49 41.88
N TYR A 427 2.75 3.40 41.39
CA TYR A 427 1.56 3.11 40.61
C TYR A 427 1.53 4.02 39.42
N LEU A 428 1.71 3.45 38.22
CA LEU A 428 1.67 4.15 36.94
C LEU A 428 0.39 3.73 36.20
N PRO A 429 -0.67 4.56 36.17
CA PRO A 429 -1.86 4.29 35.35
C PRO A 429 -1.56 4.22 33.89
N LEU A 430 -0.50 4.94 33.42
CA LEU A 430 -0.07 5.04 32.04
C LEU A 430 -1.07 5.73 31.11
N ASP A 431 -2.00 6.52 31.65
CA ASP A 431 -3.00 7.32 30.98
C ASP A 431 -2.37 8.55 30.30
N GLY A 432 -1.80 8.37 29.11
CA GLY A 432 -1.19 9.44 28.32
C GLY A 432 0.08 10.03 28.91
N ASN A 433 0.59 9.46 30.01
CA ASN A 433 1.87 9.83 30.62
C ASN A 433 2.38 8.69 31.54
N GLU A 434 3.64 8.77 31.94
CA GLU A 434 4.33 7.80 32.79
C GLU A 434 4.46 8.25 34.25
N ALA A 435 3.66 9.21 34.71
CA ALA A 435 3.75 9.74 36.05
C ALA A 435 3.25 8.75 37.11
N ASP A 436 3.99 8.65 38.22
CA ASP A 436 3.52 7.91 39.40
C ASP A 436 2.35 8.66 40.09
N ALA A 437 1.18 8.05 40.09
CA ALA A 437 -0.03 8.64 40.64
C ALA A 437 0.04 8.87 42.17
N PHE A 438 0.93 8.16 42.90
CA PHE A 438 1.19 8.38 44.34
C PHE A 438 2.29 9.40 44.58
N GLY A 439 3.00 9.85 43.55
CA GLY A 439 4.06 10.85 43.64
C GLY A 439 5.29 10.37 44.44
N LYS A 440 5.54 9.07 44.54
CA LYS A 440 6.64 8.46 45.29
C LYS A 440 7.90 8.28 44.48
N VAL A 441 7.74 8.12 43.15
CA VAL A 441 8.85 7.87 42.23
C VAL A 441 8.84 8.91 41.09
N THR A 442 10.04 9.26 40.66
CA THR A 442 10.24 10.01 39.40
C THR A 442 10.54 9.01 38.28
N THR A 443 9.91 9.20 37.16
CA THR A 443 10.15 8.40 35.95
C THR A 443 11.07 9.15 34.99
N ALA A 444 11.96 8.41 34.32
CA ALA A 444 12.77 8.94 33.23
C ALA A 444 12.59 8.07 31.97
N ILE A 445 12.34 8.72 30.85
CA ILE A 445 12.09 8.05 29.57
C ILE A 445 13.38 7.95 28.77
N SER A 446 13.62 6.80 28.15
CA SER A 446 14.63 6.60 27.12
C SER A 446 13.93 6.17 25.83
N GLY A 447 14.22 6.84 24.71
CA GLY A 447 13.55 6.58 23.43
C GLY A 447 12.21 7.32 23.29
N LYS A 448 11.24 6.73 22.59
CA LYS A 448 9.90 7.29 22.38
C LYS A 448 8.84 6.39 23.00
N LEU A 449 7.89 6.97 23.68
CA LEU A 449 6.70 6.30 24.19
C LEU A 449 5.47 6.77 23.40
N TYR A 450 4.60 5.83 23.10
CA TYR A 450 3.32 6.08 22.45
C TYR A 450 2.20 5.59 23.35
N TYR A 451 1.08 6.31 23.39
CA TYR A 451 -0.08 5.98 24.22
C TYR A 451 -1.26 5.66 23.32
N TYR A 452 -1.91 4.55 23.58
CA TYR A 452 -3.06 4.04 22.83
C TYR A 452 -4.16 3.61 23.77
N ASP A 453 -5.38 3.46 23.28
CA ASP A 453 -6.48 2.88 24.04
C ASP A 453 -6.05 1.53 24.62
N ALA A 454 -6.25 1.36 25.92
CA ALA A 454 -5.74 0.24 26.67
C ALA A 454 -6.84 -0.56 27.38
N TYR A 455 -6.45 -1.34 28.39
CA TYR A 455 -7.45 -2.08 29.20
C TYR A 455 -8.30 -1.11 30.02
N TYR A 456 -7.66 -0.07 30.58
CA TYR A 456 -8.31 1.11 31.15
C TYR A 456 -7.72 2.36 30.49
N GLY A 457 -8.57 3.33 30.14
CA GLY A 457 -8.12 4.58 29.56
C GLY A 457 -7.08 4.41 28.44
N GLN A 458 -5.86 4.85 28.69
CA GLN A 458 -4.72 4.68 27.79
C GLN A 458 -3.62 3.84 28.42
N GLY A 459 -2.83 3.14 27.58
CA GLY A 459 -1.64 2.40 27.97
C GLY A 459 -0.45 2.76 27.10
N VAL A 460 0.75 2.45 27.56
CA VAL A 460 2.02 2.80 26.91
C VAL A 460 2.54 1.67 26.04
N ALA A 461 2.90 1.97 24.80
CA ALA A 461 3.68 1.08 23.93
C ALA A 461 5.19 1.30 24.13
N LEU A 462 5.92 0.21 24.30
CA LEU A 462 7.34 0.18 24.65
C LEU A 462 8.26 -0.24 23.50
N ASP A 463 7.75 -0.31 22.27
CA ASP A 463 8.50 -0.73 21.09
C ASP A 463 9.79 0.08 20.88
N ASP A 464 9.70 1.39 21.08
CA ASP A 464 10.80 2.34 20.85
C ASP A 464 11.31 3.03 22.10
N GLY A 465 10.77 2.70 23.28
CA GLY A 465 11.14 3.36 24.52
C GLY A 465 11.14 2.46 25.74
N ASP A 466 11.62 2.98 26.85
CA ASP A 466 11.60 2.36 28.15
C ASP A 466 11.43 3.40 29.25
N ILE A 467 10.92 2.96 30.40
CA ILE A 467 10.70 3.82 31.57
C ILE A 467 11.64 3.39 32.70
N THR A 468 12.46 4.30 33.17
CA THR A 468 13.27 4.09 34.38
C THR A 468 12.51 4.61 35.60
N LEU A 469 12.41 3.79 36.65
CA LEU A 469 11.87 4.17 37.95
C LEU A 469 13.04 4.66 38.85
N GLU A 470 13.19 5.98 38.96
CA GLU A 470 14.32 6.57 39.65
C GLU A 470 14.20 6.44 41.18
N GLY A 471 15.28 6.02 41.85
CA GLY A 471 15.32 5.94 43.28
C GLY A 471 14.63 4.74 43.91
N ILE A 472 14.06 3.83 43.10
CA ILE A 472 13.46 2.59 43.59
C ILE A 472 14.56 1.58 43.96
N SER A 473 14.38 0.95 45.10
CA SER A 473 15.20 -0.17 45.62
C SER A 473 14.27 -1.29 46.06
N VAL A 474 14.45 -2.48 45.51
CA VAL A 474 13.81 -3.72 45.99
C VAL A 474 14.70 -4.45 47.01
N GLY A 475 15.99 -4.16 47.01
CA GLY A 475 16.97 -4.59 48.02
C GLY A 475 17.00 -6.09 48.25
N THR A 476 17.00 -6.44 49.54
CA THR A 476 16.89 -7.82 50.01
C THR A 476 15.45 -8.16 50.44
N GLY A 477 14.50 -7.21 50.30
CA GLY A 477 13.11 -7.35 50.69
C GLY A 477 12.28 -8.18 49.71
N SER A 478 11.06 -8.50 50.13
CA SER A 478 10.02 -8.99 49.20
C SER A 478 9.51 -7.84 48.35
N PHE A 479 9.04 -8.15 47.14
CA PHE A 479 8.38 -7.20 46.29
C PHE A 479 7.41 -7.90 45.35
N SER A 480 6.43 -7.15 44.82
CA SER A 480 5.53 -7.64 43.81
C SER A 480 5.31 -6.58 42.74
N ALA A 481 5.16 -7.03 41.49
CA ALA A 481 4.77 -6.19 40.38
C ALA A 481 3.52 -6.78 39.69
N ALA A 482 2.56 -5.94 39.30
CA ALA A 482 1.36 -6.37 38.61
C ALA A 482 0.99 -5.32 37.55
N PHE A 483 0.56 -5.75 36.38
CA PHE A 483 0.21 -4.87 35.25
C PHE A 483 -0.57 -5.63 34.18
N TRP A 484 -1.27 -4.88 33.33
CA TRP A 484 -1.82 -5.41 32.11
C TRP A 484 -0.78 -5.35 30.99
N LEU A 485 -0.75 -6.40 30.18
CA LEU A 485 0.19 -6.57 29.08
C LEU A 485 -0.57 -6.99 27.81
N LYS A 486 -0.28 -6.34 26.69
CA LYS A 486 -0.76 -6.73 25.36
C LYS A 486 0.41 -6.77 24.39
N THR A 487 0.57 -7.89 23.68
CA THR A 487 1.64 -8.07 22.69
C THR A 487 1.19 -8.98 21.57
N GLY A 488 1.66 -8.72 20.34
CA GLY A 488 1.51 -9.63 19.21
C GLY A 488 2.55 -10.75 19.16
N GLY A 489 3.38 -10.86 20.21
CA GLY A 489 4.49 -11.81 20.32
C GLY A 489 5.84 -11.11 20.38
N VAL A 490 6.87 -11.83 20.77
CA VAL A 490 8.23 -11.30 20.94
C VAL A 490 9.25 -12.18 20.26
N SER A 491 10.36 -11.55 19.83
CA SER A 491 11.56 -12.27 19.41
C SER A 491 12.60 -12.20 20.52
N GLY A 492 13.17 -13.33 20.89
CA GLY A 492 14.15 -13.41 21.98
C GLY A 492 13.52 -13.41 23.36
N ASP A 493 14.05 -12.59 24.26
CA ASP A 493 13.65 -12.52 25.65
C ASP A 493 13.69 -11.09 26.22
N PRO A 494 12.94 -10.14 25.63
CA PRO A 494 12.90 -8.76 26.11
C PRO A 494 12.43 -8.67 27.55
N SER A 495 12.91 -7.64 28.24
CA SER A 495 12.60 -7.41 29.68
C SER A 495 11.26 -6.70 29.82
N LEU A 496 10.37 -7.23 30.65
CA LEU A 496 9.18 -6.55 31.18
C LEU A 496 9.58 -5.58 32.30
N LEU A 497 10.37 -6.08 33.24
CA LEU A 497 10.89 -5.33 34.39
C LEU A 497 12.29 -5.85 34.76
N SER A 498 13.27 -4.98 34.89
CA SER A 498 14.63 -5.41 35.17
C SER A 498 15.49 -4.33 35.87
N ASN A 499 16.40 -4.76 36.72
CA ASN A 499 17.46 -3.94 37.24
C ASN A 499 18.83 -4.63 37.08
N LYS A 500 19.00 -5.44 36.06
CA LYS A 500 20.19 -6.22 35.80
C LYS A 500 20.65 -6.07 34.35
N ASP A 501 21.95 -6.30 34.07
CA ASP A 501 22.46 -6.52 32.72
C ASP A 501 22.01 -7.92 32.23
N TRP A 502 21.12 -7.97 31.23
CA TRP A 502 20.52 -9.22 30.74
C TRP A 502 21.40 -9.97 29.73
N ASN A 503 22.62 -9.50 29.45
CA ASN A 503 23.54 -10.23 28.58
C ASN A 503 24.05 -11.54 29.23
N ASP A 504 23.90 -11.71 30.55
CA ASP A 504 24.25 -12.94 31.26
C ASP A 504 23.34 -13.17 32.48
N GLY A 505 22.66 -14.32 32.49
CA GLY A 505 21.76 -14.72 33.59
C GLY A 505 22.41 -14.84 34.99
N TYR A 506 23.73 -14.89 35.09
CA TYR A 506 24.49 -14.95 36.36
C TYR A 506 24.87 -13.57 36.89
N LEU A 507 24.68 -12.49 36.17
CA LEU A 507 24.95 -11.13 36.67
C LEU A 507 24.01 -10.77 37.81
N ASP A 508 24.49 -9.88 38.69
CA ASP A 508 23.75 -9.42 39.87
C ASP A 508 22.49 -8.69 39.47
N GLY A 509 21.41 -8.84 40.24
CA GLY A 509 20.09 -8.25 39.97
C GLY A 509 19.07 -9.26 39.47
N PHE A 510 17.93 -8.77 38.98
CA PHE A 510 16.89 -9.59 38.40
C PHE A 510 16.41 -9.05 37.04
N VAL A 511 15.82 -9.96 36.26
CA VAL A 511 15.01 -9.63 35.10
C VAL A 511 13.73 -10.47 35.11
N PHE A 512 12.62 -9.80 34.85
CA PHE A 512 11.37 -10.43 34.48
C PHE A 512 11.19 -10.20 32.99
N SER A 513 11.21 -11.27 32.20
CA SER A 513 11.23 -11.21 30.73
C SER A 513 10.05 -11.95 30.12
N LEU A 514 9.66 -11.51 28.93
CA LEU A 514 8.71 -12.17 28.07
C LEU A 514 9.48 -12.98 27.02
N ARG A 515 9.06 -14.21 26.74
CA ARG A 515 9.57 -15.05 25.66
C ARG A 515 8.42 -15.54 24.80
N GLU A 516 8.73 -16.20 23.71
CA GLU A 516 7.73 -16.65 22.75
C GLU A 516 6.61 -17.49 23.38
N ASP A 517 6.96 -18.39 24.32
CA ASP A 517 6.03 -19.37 24.90
C ASP A 517 5.85 -19.23 26.41
N ASP A 518 6.59 -18.34 27.07
CA ASP A 518 6.54 -18.20 28.53
C ASP A 518 6.95 -16.80 29.04
N ILE A 519 6.58 -16.50 30.27
CA ILE A 519 7.21 -15.44 31.07
C ILE A 519 8.27 -16.04 31.98
N LYS A 520 9.35 -15.31 32.21
CA LYS A 520 10.50 -15.81 32.95
C LYS A 520 11.00 -14.78 33.94
N PHE A 521 11.13 -15.21 35.18
CA PHE A 521 11.92 -14.50 36.19
C PHE A 521 13.32 -15.13 36.29
N ASN A 522 14.36 -14.32 36.18
CA ASN A 522 15.73 -14.70 36.43
C ASN A 522 16.33 -13.77 37.49
N ALA A 523 17.05 -14.32 38.42
CA ALA A 523 17.89 -13.56 39.32
C ALA A 523 19.30 -14.18 39.42
N GLY A 524 20.31 -13.33 39.56
CA GLY A 524 21.70 -13.72 39.74
C GLY A 524 22.35 -12.96 40.88
N GLY A 525 23.55 -13.39 41.27
CA GLY A 525 24.27 -12.71 42.34
C GLY A 525 25.61 -13.36 42.71
N LYS A 526 26.24 -12.76 43.71
CA LYS A 526 27.55 -13.21 44.26
C LYS A 526 28.66 -13.30 43.22
N GLY A 527 28.76 -12.31 42.37
CA GLY A 527 29.80 -12.23 41.37
C GLY A 527 29.73 -13.38 40.35
N ARG A 528 28.56 -13.64 39.78
CA ARG A 528 28.29 -14.68 38.76
C ARG A 528 28.38 -16.13 39.27
N SER A 529 28.27 -16.37 40.59
CA SER A 529 28.36 -17.73 41.13
C SER A 529 27.01 -18.42 41.32
N VAL A 530 25.91 -17.65 41.34
CA VAL A 530 24.56 -18.17 41.60
C VAL A 530 23.55 -17.57 40.64
N ARG A 531 22.64 -18.42 40.21
CA ARG A 531 21.52 -18.06 39.31
C ARG A 531 20.28 -18.85 39.71
N MET A 532 19.11 -18.25 39.53
CA MET A 532 17.84 -18.95 39.54
C MET A 532 17.00 -18.53 38.31
N ASP A 533 16.14 -19.43 37.87
CA ASP A 533 15.14 -19.20 36.84
C ASP A 533 13.80 -19.78 37.30
N VAL A 534 12.71 -19.02 37.07
CA VAL A 534 11.34 -19.47 37.25
C VAL A 534 10.59 -19.11 35.99
N THR A 535 9.86 -20.05 35.41
CA THR A 535 9.07 -19.83 34.18
C THR A 535 7.62 -20.17 34.42
N ALA A 536 6.74 -19.51 33.66
CA ALA A 536 5.35 -19.83 33.59
C ALA A 536 4.91 -19.81 32.09
N PRO A 537 4.25 -20.88 31.58
CA PRO A 537 3.82 -20.91 30.20
C PRO A 537 2.78 -19.82 29.95
N LEU A 538 2.80 -19.26 28.75
CA LEU A 538 1.75 -18.37 28.27
C LEU A 538 0.61 -19.19 27.64
N PRO A 539 -0.65 -18.73 27.69
CA PRO A 539 -1.74 -19.38 27.00
C PRO A 539 -1.56 -19.26 25.48
N ILE A 540 -2.18 -20.18 24.74
CA ILE A 540 -2.07 -20.22 23.26
C ILE A 540 -2.55 -18.92 22.63
N ASP A 541 -3.51 -18.25 23.25
CA ASP A 541 -4.17 -17.03 22.79
C ASP A 541 -3.63 -15.73 23.41
N TYR A 542 -2.47 -15.78 24.07
CA TYR A 542 -1.89 -14.60 24.73
C TYR A 542 -1.65 -13.41 23.78
N LYS A 543 -1.57 -13.67 22.48
CA LYS A 543 -1.38 -12.65 21.43
C LYS A 543 -2.67 -11.94 21.03
N GLU A 544 -3.84 -12.44 21.45
CA GLU A 544 -5.16 -11.97 20.98
C GLU A 544 -5.74 -10.83 21.81
N GLY A 545 -5.15 -10.53 22.98
CA GLY A 545 -5.73 -9.54 23.87
C GLY A 545 -4.84 -9.04 24.98
N TRP A 546 -5.45 -8.36 25.93
CA TRP A 546 -4.83 -7.97 27.18
C TRP A 546 -4.81 -9.16 28.13
N MET A 547 -3.67 -9.39 28.77
CA MET A 547 -3.49 -10.34 29.86
C MET A 547 -2.96 -9.64 31.10
N HIS A 548 -3.44 -10.01 32.27
CA HIS A 548 -2.92 -9.51 33.52
C HIS A 548 -1.73 -10.35 33.97
N ILE A 549 -0.59 -9.73 34.19
CA ILE A 549 0.64 -10.38 34.63
C ILE A 549 0.97 -9.94 36.04
N ALA A 550 1.33 -10.89 36.94
CA ALA A 550 1.88 -10.52 38.23
C ALA A 550 3.11 -11.37 38.58
N LEU A 551 4.14 -10.70 39.09
CA LEU A 551 5.34 -11.25 39.67
C LEU A 551 5.29 -11.03 41.18
N VAL A 552 5.46 -12.08 41.97
CA VAL A 552 5.58 -12.02 43.43
C VAL A 552 6.89 -12.65 43.89
N VAL A 553 7.78 -11.87 44.47
CA VAL A 553 9.05 -12.33 45.06
C VAL A 553 8.93 -12.28 46.57
N ASP A 554 8.67 -13.44 47.16
CA ASP A 554 8.52 -13.61 48.62
C ASP A 554 9.85 -14.04 49.25
N ARG A 555 10.60 -13.08 49.72
CA ARG A 555 11.90 -13.32 50.37
C ARG A 555 11.75 -14.01 51.74
N LYS A 556 10.60 -13.85 52.40
CA LYS A 556 10.33 -14.46 53.68
C LYS A 556 9.97 -15.94 53.52
N ALA A 557 9.14 -16.28 52.56
CA ALA A 557 8.83 -17.67 52.21
C ALA A 557 9.87 -18.31 51.31
N GLN A 558 10.87 -17.56 50.82
CA GLN A 558 11.89 -17.99 49.87
C GLN A 558 11.30 -18.54 48.58
N GLN A 559 10.34 -17.86 48.01
CA GLN A 559 9.59 -18.30 46.83
C GLN A 559 9.37 -17.16 45.84
N VAL A 560 9.39 -17.49 44.55
CA VAL A 560 8.92 -16.64 43.48
C VAL A 560 7.68 -17.27 42.88
N ARG A 561 6.65 -16.45 42.58
CA ARG A 561 5.39 -16.86 41.97
C ARG A 561 5.09 -15.98 40.76
N LEU A 562 4.63 -16.59 39.69
CA LEU A 562 4.25 -15.95 38.46
C LEU A 562 2.76 -16.22 38.21
N TYR A 563 2.01 -15.15 38.02
CA TYR A 563 0.58 -15.23 37.74
C TYR A 563 0.30 -14.66 36.34
N GLU A 564 -0.67 -15.28 35.70
CA GLU A 564 -1.24 -14.84 34.45
C GLU A 564 -2.76 -14.93 34.56
N ASP A 565 -3.46 -13.88 34.13
CA ASP A 565 -4.89 -13.70 34.30
C ASP A 565 -5.38 -14.07 35.72
N PHE A 566 -4.60 -13.60 36.71
CA PHE A 566 -4.83 -13.79 38.15
C PHE A 566 -4.72 -15.26 38.59
N THR A 567 -4.20 -16.15 37.75
CA THR A 567 -4.00 -17.57 38.07
C THR A 567 -2.53 -17.89 38.20
N LEU A 568 -2.15 -18.61 39.24
CA LEU A 568 -0.77 -19.04 39.43
C LEU A 568 -0.36 -20.04 38.34
N GLN A 569 0.59 -19.67 37.48
CA GLN A 569 1.10 -20.49 36.39
C GLN A 569 2.51 -21.03 36.60
N GLY A 570 3.32 -20.37 37.45
CA GLY A 570 4.66 -20.77 37.72
C GLY A 570 5.12 -20.40 39.10
N GLN A 571 5.95 -21.25 39.71
CA GLN A 571 6.58 -20.95 41.00
C GLN A 571 7.95 -21.64 41.15
N GLY A 572 8.83 -21.07 41.94
CA GLY A 572 10.15 -21.64 42.22
C GLY A 572 10.73 -21.15 43.53
N ALA A 573 11.54 -22.02 44.19
CA ALA A 573 12.20 -21.66 45.42
C ALA A 573 13.42 -20.76 45.17
N ILE A 574 13.63 -19.75 46.01
CA ILE A 574 14.82 -18.92 46.01
C ILE A 574 15.98 -19.75 46.63
N PRO A 575 17.04 -20.06 45.87
CA PRO A 575 18.16 -20.84 46.39
C PRO A 575 18.77 -20.20 47.63
N GLU A 576 19.24 -21.03 48.59
CA GLU A 576 19.90 -20.57 49.82
C GLU A 576 21.04 -19.58 49.53
N ALA A 577 21.78 -19.80 48.44
CA ALA A 577 22.86 -18.92 48.00
C ALA A 577 22.42 -17.51 47.58
N LEU A 578 21.16 -17.30 47.22
CA LEU A 578 20.57 -15.98 46.90
C LEU A 578 19.79 -15.37 48.08
N GLN A 579 19.63 -16.09 49.18
CA GLN A 579 19.02 -15.55 50.39
C GLN A 579 19.88 -14.42 50.96
N GLY A 580 19.27 -13.27 51.28
CA GLY A 580 19.94 -12.07 51.74
C GLY A 580 20.85 -11.37 50.73
N VAL A 581 20.86 -11.80 49.46
CA VAL A 581 21.53 -11.07 48.37
C VAL A 581 20.59 -9.96 47.89
N SER A 582 21.09 -8.72 47.79
CA SER A 582 20.34 -7.62 47.21
C SER A 582 20.13 -7.87 45.72
N PHE A 583 18.93 -7.58 45.23
CA PHE A 583 18.66 -7.57 43.81
C PHE A 583 18.88 -6.18 43.15
N ASP A 584 19.28 -5.17 43.93
CA ASP A 584 19.64 -3.87 43.38
C ASP A 584 21.03 -3.90 42.77
N ALA A 585 21.12 -3.95 41.47
CA ALA A 585 22.38 -3.90 40.74
C ALA A 585 22.47 -2.67 39.85
N LEU A 586 21.37 -2.35 39.13
CA LEU A 586 21.24 -1.24 38.18
C LEU A 586 19.90 -0.53 38.42
N PRO A 587 19.64 0.63 37.79
CA PRO A 587 18.32 1.27 37.84
C PRO A 587 17.22 0.32 37.39
N LEU A 588 16.06 0.37 38.07
CA LEU A 588 14.90 -0.44 37.71
C LEU A 588 14.21 0.14 36.49
N ARG A 589 14.02 -0.69 35.44
CA ARG A 589 13.44 -0.30 34.17
C ARG A 589 12.26 -1.18 33.78
N ILE A 590 11.27 -0.55 33.16
CA ILE A 590 10.15 -1.20 32.48
C ILE A 590 10.43 -1.17 30.97
N GLY A 591 10.30 -2.31 30.27
CA GLY A 591 10.48 -2.43 28.82
C GLY A 591 11.91 -2.63 28.34
N GLN A 592 12.90 -2.56 29.25
CA GLN A 592 14.31 -2.76 28.91
C GLN A 592 15.09 -3.34 30.10
N ASP A 593 16.29 -3.85 29.88
CA ASP A 593 17.19 -4.29 30.93
C ASP A 593 17.76 -3.12 31.75
N GLY A 594 18.35 -3.40 32.91
CA GLY A 594 18.86 -2.34 33.78
C GLY A 594 19.95 -1.47 33.15
N THR A 595 20.64 -1.93 32.10
CA THR A 595 21.61 -1.13 31.34
C THR A 595 20.94 -0.17 30.35
N GLY A 596 19.71 -0.45 29.91
CA GLY A 596 19.04 0.26 28.85
C GLY A 596 19.56 -0.05 27.44
N THR A 597 20.37 -1.11 27.28
CA THR A 597 21.05 -1.40 26.00
C THR A 597 20.92 -2.85 25.52
N TYR A 598 20.08 -3.66 26.16
CA TYR A 598 19.84 -5.02 25.71
C TYR A 598 19.26 -5.04 24.31
N LYS A 599 19.74 -5.98 23.48
CA LYS A 599 19.42 -6.02 22.03
C LYS A 599 17.96 -6.28 21.69
N HIS A 600 17.20 -6.91 22.59
CA HIS A 600 15.77 -7.17 22.38
C HIS A 600 14.95 -6.13 23.15
N ARG A 601 14.19 -5.33 22.40
CA ARG A 601 13.20 -4.42 22.95
C ARG A 601 11.87 -5.14 23.13
N LEU A 602 11.03 -4.63 24.00
CA LEU A 602 9.72 -5.19 24.31
C LEU A 602 8.65 -4.63 23.36
N PRO A 603 8.19 -5.37 22.34
CA PRO A 603 7.10 -4.94 21.48
C PRO A 603 5.74 -5.21 22.15
N ALA A 604 5.42 -4.43 23.16
CA ALA A 604 4.21 -4.62 23.94
C ALA A 604 3.64 -3.29 24.44
N GLN A 605 2.35 -3.30 24.74
CA GLN A 605 1.66 -2.24 25.48
C GLN A 605 1.51 -2.68 26.93
N LEU A 606 1.74 -1.74 27.86
CA LEU A 606 1.49 -1.92 29.29
C LEU A 606 0.44 -0.92 29.76
N ASP A 607 -0.31 -1.36 30.79
CA ASP A 607 -1.31 -0.55 31.44
C ASP A 607 -1.40 -0.91 32.94
N GLU A 608 -1.80 0.03 33.77
CA GLU A 608 -2.06 -0.18 35.21
C GLU A 608 -0.86 -0.81 35.97
N PHE A 609 0.35 -0.27 35.82
CA PHE A 609 1.55 -0.83 36.44
C PHE A 609 1.61 -0.51 37.93
N ILE A 610 1.59 -1.56 38.76
CA ILE A 610 1.70 -1.52 40.22
C ILE A 610 3.03 -2.17 40.66
N LEU A 611 3.75 -1.53 41.58
CA LEU A 611 4.94 -2.09 42.24
C LEU A 611 4.83 -1.90 43.75
N THR A 612 4.99 -2.97 44.56
CA THR A 612 4.96 -2.95 46.01
C THR A 612 6.28 -3.45 46.62
N ALA A 613 6.65 -2.98 47.82
CA ALA A 613 7.80 -3.45 48.61
C ALA A 613 7.45 -4.66 49.49
N ASP A 614 6.40 -5.38 49.20
CA ASP A 614 5.93 -6.55 49.95
C ASP A 614 5.27 -7.59 49.05
N VAL A 615 4.68 -8.60 49.65
CA VAL A 615 4.05 -9.73 48.94
C VAL A 615 2.58 -9.43 48.66
N LEU A 616 2.18 -9.44 47.40
CA LEU A 616 0.79 -9.62 47.05
C LEU A 616 0.39 -11.07 47.31
N THR A 617 -0.55 -11.28 48.23
CA THR A 617 -1.06 -12.61 48.59
C THR A 617 -2.07 -13.10 47.54
N GLU A 618 -2.47 -14.38 47.60
CA GLU A 618 -3.54 -14.91 46.73
C GLU A 618 -4.86 -14.14 46.92
N ALA A 619 -5.11 -13.62 48.15
CA ALA A 619 -6.28 -12.79 48.39
C ALA A 619 -6.18 -11.43 47.71
N ASP A 620 -5.00 -10.83 47.66
CA ASP A 620 -4.75 -9.57 46.98
C ASP A 620 -4.85 -9.73 45.46
N ILE A 621 -4.33 -10.83 44.90
CA ILE A 621 -4.49 -11.19 43.49
C ILE A 621 -5.99 -11.40 43.15
N ALA A 622 -6.75 -12.05 44.03
CA ALA A 622 -8.19 -12.20 43.85
C ALA A 622 -8.95 -10.86 43.97
N ALA A 623 -8.48 -9.95 44.82
CA ALA A 623 -9.04 -8.60 44.94
C ALA A 623 -8.74 -7.76 43.69
N LEU A 624 -7.53 -7.83 43.14
CA LEU A 624 -7.18 -7.23 41.85
C LEU A 624 -8.10 -7.76 40.72
N LYS A 625 -8.31 -9.08 40.68
CA LYS A 625 -9.25 -9.69 39.73
C LYS A 625 -10.68 -9.16 39.85
N ALA A 626 -11.15 -8.97 41.08
CA ALA A 626 -12.51 -8.46 41.32
C ALA A 626 -12.64 -6.96 40.99
N TYR A 627 -11.55 -6.23 41.16
CA TYR A 627 -11.47 -4.80 40.86
C TYR A 627 -11.43 -4.54 39.34
N TYR A 628 -10.69 -5.33 38.60
CA TYR A 628 -10.54 -5.21 37.14
C TYR A 628 -11.66 -5.91 36.33
N ARG A 629 -12.70 -6.40 36.94
CA ARG A 629 -13.87 -7.00 36.30
C ARG A 629 -15.13 -6.16 36.53
#